data_9df0693d10e7fe45a42e0f06652244cf
#
_entry.id   9df0693d10e7fe45a42e0f06652244cf
#
_cell.length_a   1.000
_cell.length_b   1.000
_cell.length_c   1.000
_cell.angle_alpha   90.00
_cell.angle_beta   90.00
_cell.angle_gamma   90.00
#
_symmetry.space_group_name_H-M   'P 1'
#
loop_
_entity.id
_entity.type
_entity.pdbx_description
1 polymer ?
#
loop_
_entity_poly.entity_id
_entity_poly.type
_entity_poly.pdbx_seq_one_letter_code
_entity_poly.pdbx_strand_id
1 'polypeptide(L)'
;HRRLVGSEMCIRDRDIMGPMCFDYGFGPFRWVCSSCKQEDLDITDTIACEVLEKLALSAPEDTKQQMMDNIQWIKAAKENELVVGSKARILYADSNGRIEIAKAFNKAIKEGKIGPIILGRDHHDVSGTDSPYRETSNIYDGSQFTADMAIQNVIGDSFRGATWVSIHNGGGVGWGEVINGGFGMLIDGSKKSETNIESMLFWDVNNGIARRNWARNKGAIDQISRAMQKNPKLKVTLPNLVDDKLLENI
;
A
#
# COMPACT_ATOMS: atom_id res chain seq x y z
N HIS A 1 -10.10 0.13 30.37
CA HIS A 1 -10.25 -0.53 29.05
C HIS A 1 -9.96 0.40 27.86
N ARG A 2 -10.45 1.65 27.82
CA ARG A 2 -10.18 2.60 26.72
C ARG A 2 -8.69 2.97 26.57
N ARG A 3 -7.93 3.02 27.65
CA ARG A 3 -6.48 3.29 27.61
C ARG A 3 -5.65 2.13 27.06
N LEU A 4 -6.07 0.90 27.28
CA LEU A 4 -5.38 -0.29 26.78
C LEU A 4 -5.54 -0.45 25.25
N VAL A 5 -6.75 -0.26 24.74
CA VAL A 5 -7.01 -0.35 23.27
C VAL A 5 -6.21 0.71 22.50
N GLY A 6 -6.10 1.94 23.01
CA GLY A 6 -5.29 2.99 22.39
C GLY A 6 -3.78 2.68 22.41
N SER A 7 -3.27 2.08 23.50
CA SER A 7 -1.84 1.72 23.60
C SER A 7 -1.45 0.55 22.70
N GLU A 8 -2.31 -0.46 22.55
CA GLU A 8 -2.07 -1.60 21.65
C GLU A 8 -2.06 -1.17 20.19
N MET A 9 -2.97 -0.29 19.77
CA MET A 9 -2.95 0.28 18.41
C MET A 9 -1.68 1.11 18.15
N CYS A 10 -1.26 1.94 19.13
CA CYS A 10 -0.04 2.72 18.98
C CYS A 10 1.20 1.83 18.85
N ILE A 11 1.32 0.77 19.63
CA ILE A 11 2.43 -0.19 19.54
C ILE A 11 2.41 -0.86 18.17
N ARG A 12 1.27 -1.39 17.75
CA ARG A 12 1.16 -2.07 16.46
C ARG A 12 1.49 -1.15 15.29
N ASP A 13 0.86 0.02 15.22
CA ASP A 13 0.93 0.86 14.02
C ASP A 13 2.21 1.70 14.02
N ARG A 14 2.66 2.21 15.17
CA ARG A 14 3.87 3.04 15.29
C ARG A 14 5.16 2.22 15.34
N ASP A 15 5.20 1.18 16.18
CA ASP A 15 6.45 0.51 16.54
C ASP A 15 6.69 -0.75 15.69
N ILE A 16 5.65 -1.29 15.04
CA ILE A 16 5.73 -2.48 14.19
C ILE A 16 5.41 -2.15 12.74
N MET A 17 4.17 -1.77 12.42
CA MET A 17 3.74 -1.61 11.03
C MET A 17 4.42 -0.44 10.32
N GLY A 18 4.63 0.69 11.03
CA GLY A 18 5.32 1.85 10.46
C GLY A 18 6.72 1.50 9.96
N PRO A 19 7.66 1.11 10.83
CA PRO A 19 9.04 0.83 10.45
C PRO A 19 9.25 -0.45 9.65
N MET A 20 8.41 -1.48 9.82
CA MET A 20 8.58 -2.76 9.13
C MET A 20 7.82 -2.86 7.81
N CYS A 21 6.72 -2.13 7.65
CA CYS A 21 5.85 -2.21 6.48
C CYS A 21 5.72 -0.86 5.77
N PHE A 22 5.13 0.15 6.41
CA PHE A 22 4.75 1.40 5.75
C PHE A 22 5.95 2.19 5.22
N ASP A 23 7.06 2.25 5.95
CA ASP A 23 8.28 2.94 5.51
C ASP A 23 8.87 2.31 4.24
N TYR A 24 8.69 1.01 4.06
CA TYR A 24 9.09 0.29 2.84
C TYR A 24 8.02 0.27 1.75
N GLY A 25 6.88 0.88 1.99
CA GLY A 25 5.79 0.94 1.02
C GLY A 25 4.84 -0.25 1.04
N PHE A 26 4.98 -1.18 1.99
CA PHE A 26 4.04 -2.28 2.18
C PHE A 26 2.80 -1.77 2.91
N GLY A 27 1.67 -1.86 2.26
CA GLY A 27 0.37 -1.50 2.79
C GLY A 27 -0.74 -2.37 2.22
N PRO A 28 -1.96 -2.26 2.74
CA PRO A 28 -3.08 -3.07 2.28
C PRO A 28 -3.33 -2.91 0.77
N PHE A 29 -3.36 -4.04 0.08
CA PHE A 29 -3.71 -4.15 -1.33
C PHE A 29 -4.77 -5.22 -1.48
N ARG A 30 -5.94 -4.82 -1.97
CA ARG A 30 -7.11 -5.68 -2.10
C ARG A 30 -7.47 -5.88 -3.55
N TRP A 31 -7.91 -7.10 -3.89
CA TRP A 31 -8.64 -7.34 -5.13
C TRP A 31 -9.94 -8.08 -4.86
N VAL A 32 -10.92 -7.81 -5.71
CA VAL A 32 -12.25 -8.42 -5.68
C VAL A 32 -12.56 -8.96 -7.06
N CYS A 33 -12.90 -10.25 -7.13
CA CYS A 33 -13.38 -10.89 -8.35
C CYS A 33 -14.84 -10.48 -8.59
N SER A 34 -15.08 -9.65 -9.61
CA SER A 34 -16.44 -9.13 -9.90
C SER A 34 -17.39 -10.20 -10.36
N SER A 35 -16.88 -11.34 -10.84
CA SER A 35 -17.67 -12.51 -11.22
C SER A 35 -18.33 -13.22 -10.02
N CYS A 36 -17.86 -12.97 -8.81
CA CYS A 36 -18.23 -13.67 -7.58
C CYS A 36 -17.98 -15.19 -7.62
N LYS A 37 -17.16 -15.69 -8.56
CA LYS A 37 -16.82 -17.11 -8.71
C LYS A 37 -15.62 -17.49 -7.86
N GLN A 38 -15.67 -18.69 -7.26
CA GLN A 38 -14.54 -19.22 -6.48
C GLN A 38 -13.34 -19.52 -7.39
N GLU A 39 -13.60 -20.01 -8.59
CA GLU A 39 -12.57 -20.33 -9.57
C GLU A 39 -11.70 -19.12 -9.93
N ASP A 40 -12.33 -17.94 -10.09
CA ASP A 40 -11.61 -16.71 -10.38
C ASP A 40 -10.71 -16.30 -9.19
N LEU A 41 -11.18 -16.49 -7.96
CA LEU A 41 -10.37 -16.23 -6.77
C LEU A 41 -9.18 -17.20 -6.68
N ASP A 42 -9.39 -18.48 -6.91
CA ASP A 42 -8.34 -19.49 -6.88
C ASP A 42 -7.26 -19.22 -7.97
N ILE A 43 -7.67 -18.77 -9.14
CA ILE A 43 -6.75 -18.35 -10.22
C ILE A 43 -5.98 -17.09 -9.82
N THR A 44 -6.65 -16.08 -9.25
CA THR A 44 -5.96 -14.85 -8.79
C THR A 44 -5.00 -15.11 -7.66
N ASP A 45 -5.32 -15.99 -6.72
CA ASP A 45 -4.42 -16.43 -5.65
C ASP A 45 -3.15 -17.10 -6.20
N THR A 46 -3.33 -17.98 -7.19
CA THR A 46 -2.20 -18.64 -7.88
C THR A 46 -1.30 -17.62 -8.58
N ILE A 47 -1.88 -16.72 -9.37
CA ILE A 47 -1.14 -15.66 -10.07
C ILE A 47 -0.39 -14.76 -9.08
N ALA A 48 -1.02 -14.36 -7.98
CA ALA A 48 -0.38 -13.52 -6.97
C ALA A 48 0.81 -14.22 -6.31
N CYS A 49 0.67 -15.51 -5.96
CA CYS A 49 1.78 -16.31 -5.43
C CYS A 49 2.96 -16.40 -6.41
N GLU A 50 2.71 -16.72 -7.70
CA GLU A 50 3.74 -16.81 -8.73
C GLU A 50 4.50 -15.49 -8.92
N VAL A 51 3.78 -14.36 -8.91
CA VAL A 51 4.39 -13.03 -9.00
C VAL A 51 5.25 -12.73 -7.78
N LEU A 52 4.74 -12.99 -6.58
CA LEU A 52 5.46 -12.74 -5.33
C LEU A 52 6.70 -13.64 -5.20
N GLU A 53 6.61 -14.93 -5.56
CA GLU A 53 7.74 -15.85 -5.58
C GLU A 53 8.85 -15.34 -6.51
N LYS A 54 8.49 -14.87 -7.70
CA LYS A 54 9.44 -14.28 -8.65
C LYS A 54 10.08 -13.00 -8.12
N LEU A 55 9.31 -12.12 -7.51
CA LEU A 55 9.82 -10.87 -6.94
C LEU A 55 10.76 -11.13 -5.76
N ALA A 56 10.43 -12.10 -4.91
CA ALA A 56 11.23 -12.47 -3.74
C ALA A 56 12.65 -12.97 -4.11
N LEU A 57 12.86 -13.51 -5.32
CA LEU A 57 14.19 -13.94 -5.77
C LEU A 57 15.21 -12.80 -5.88
N SER A 58 14.74 -11.58 -6.17
CA SER A 58 15.59 -10.39 -6.36
C SER A 58 15.33 -9.29 -5.31
N ALA A 59 14.45 -9.58 -4.35
CA ALA A 59 14.11 -8.61 -3.31
C ALA A 59 15.28 -8.40 -2.33
N PRO A 60 15.49 -7.17 -1.83
CA PRO A 60 16.36 -6.92 -0.70
C PRO A 60 15.91 -7.72 0.53
N GLU A 61 16.86 -8.11 1.40
CA GLU A 61 16.59 -8.98 2.54
C GLU A 61 15.56 -8.37 3.51
N ASP A 62 15.57 -7.04 3.68
CA ASP A 62 14.65 -6.29 4.52
C ASP A 62 13.18 -6.28 4.03
N THR A 63 12.94 -6.65 2.78
CA THR A 63 11.60 -6.68 2.17
C THR A 63 11.15 -8.07 1.75
N LYS A 64 12.07 -9.02 1.64
CA LYS A 64 11.81 -10.39 1.16
C LYS A 64 10.84 -11.15 2.06
N GLN A 65 11.01 -11.01 3.38
CA GLN A 65 10.18 -11.72 4.35
C GLN A 65 8.71 -11.36 4.20
N GLN A 66 8.39 -10.08 3.98
CA GLN A 66 6.99 -9.65 3.78
C GLN A 66 6.35 -10.31 2.54
N MET A 67 7.12 -10.53 1.47
CA MET A 67 6.63 -11.26 0.29
C MET A 67 6.35 -12.74 0.60
N MET A 68 7.23 -13.38 1.38
CA MET A 68 7.05 -14.77 1.80
C MET A 68 5.84 -14.93 2.73
N ASP A 69 5.63 -13.98 3.63
CA ASP A 69 4.47 -13.97 4.53
C ASP A 69 3.16 -13.82 3.74
N ASN A 70 3.13 -12.99 2.72
CA ASN A 70 1.98 -12.86 1.81
C ASN A 70 1.67 -14.18 1.09
N ILE A 71 2.68 -14.88 0.61
CA ILE A 71 2.52 -16.20 -0.05
C ILE A 71 1.93 -17.21 0.94
N GLN A 72 2.47 -17.26 2.15
CA GLN A 72 1.95 -18.12 3.21
C GLN A 72 0.50 -17.77 3.55
N TRP A 73 0.18 -16.48 3.67
CA TRP A 73 -1.17 -15.98 3.91
C TRP A 73 -2.17 -16.45 2.85
N ILE A 74 -1.82 -16.34 1.56
CA ILE A 74 -2.68 -16.80 0.47
C ILE A 74 -2.88 -18.32 0.56
N LYS A 75 -1.81 -19.09 0.70
CA LYS A 75 -1.84 -20.57 0.76
C LYS A 75 -2.68 -21.07 1.94
N ALA A 76 -2.59 -20.42 3.09
CA ALA A 76 -3.32 -20.78 4.30
C ALA A 76 -4.77 -20.21 4.35
N ALA A 77 -5.14 -19.32 3.44
CA ALA A 77 -6.43 -18.63 3.50
C ALA A 77 -7.64 -19.59 3.47
N LYS A 78 -7.54 -20.67 2.72
CA LYS A 78 -8.61 -21.69 2.61
C LYS A 78 -8.71 -22.53 3.87
N GLU A 79 -7.58 -22.91 4.45
CA GLU A 79 -7.51 -23.72 5.67
C GLU A 79 -7.97 -22.94 6.91
N ASN A 80 -7.68 -21.63 6.93
CA ASN A 80 -8.07 -20.73 8.01
C ASN A 80 -9.48 -20.16 7.86
N GLU A 81 -10.27 -20.62 6.87
CA GLU A 81 -11.64 -20.16 6.61
C GLU A 81 -11.76 -18.64 6.58
N LEU A 82 -10.79 -17.96 5.97
CA LEU A 82 -10.78 -16.49 5.89
C LEU A 82 -11.91 -15.98 5.02
N VAL A 83 -13.02 -15.64 5.66
CA VAL A 83 -14.23 -15.15 5.00
C VAL A 83 -14.16 -13.63 4.87
N VAL A 84 -14.16 -13.15 3.64
CA VAL A 84 -14.29 -11.73 3.30
C VAL A 84 -15.59 -11.56 2.53
N GLY A 85 -16.74 -11.70 3.07
CA GLY A 85 -18.08 -11.46 2.51
C GLY A 85 -18.29 -11.46 0.97
N SER A 86 -17.19 -11.41 0.20
CA SER A 86 -17.09 -11.43 -1.26
C SER A 86 -15.90 -12.27 -1.69
N LYS A 87 -15.78 -12.61 -2.98
CA LYS A 87 -14.61 -13.29 -3.53
C LYS A 87 -13.44 -12.30 -3.68
N ALA A 88 -12.73 -12.10 -2.58
CA ALA A 88 -11.72 -11.07 -2.42
C ALA A 88 -10.50 -11.59 -1.66
N ARG A 89 -9.37 -10.92 -1.86
CA ARG A 89 -8.14 -11.12 -1.10
C ARG A 89 -7.53 -9.78 -0.71
N ILE A 90 -6.81 -9.76 0.39
CA ILE A 90 -6.03 -8.61 0.85
C ILE A 90 -4.62 -9.06 1.21
N LEU A 91 -3.63 -8.30 0.80
CA LEU A 91 -2.21 -8.50 1.12
C LEU A 91 -1.60 -7.19 1.59
N TYR A 92 -0.39 -7.26 2.14
CA TYR A 92 0.47 -6.11 2.36
C TYR A 92 1.54 -6.08 1.28
N ALA A 93 1.28 -5.36 0.19
CA ALA A 93 2.15 -5.29 -0.97
C ALA A 93 2.73 -3.89 -1.20
N ASP A 94 3.98 -3.83 -1.63
CA ASP A 94 4.66 -2.60 -2.03
C ASP A 94 4.23 -2.17 -3.45
N SER A 95 4.73 -1.02 -3.89
CA SER A 95 4.42 -0.46 -5.22
C SER A 95 4.68 -1.45 -6.35
N ASN A 96 5.83 -2.12 -6.33
CA ASN A 96 6.21 -3.06 -7.38
C ASN A 96 5.33 -4.33 -7.34
N GLY A 97 5.09 -4.87 -6.16
CA GLY A 97 4.20 -6.02 -5.96
C GLY A 97 2.78 -5.74 -6.45
N ARG A 98 2.22 -4.59 -6.09
CA ARG A 98 0.88 -4.18 -6.56
C ARG A 98 0.80 -4.09 -8.08
N ILE A 99 1.78 -3.44 -8.71
CA ILE A 99 1.82 -3.24 -10.17
C ILE A 99 1.94 -4.58 -10.89
N GLU A 100 2.88 -5.43 -10.50
CA GLU A 100 3.12 -6.70 -11.20
C GLU A 100 1.97 -7.70 -11.01
N ILE A 101 1.38 -7.78 -9.81
CA ILE A 101 0.17 -8.59 -9.57
C ILE A 101 -0.99 -8.08 -10.42
N ALA A 102 -1.25 -6.76 -10.40
CA ALA A 102 -2.35 -6.17 -11.16
C ALA A 102 -2.19 -6.33 -12.68
N LYS A 103 -0.96 -6.21 -13.20
CA LYS A 103 -0.65 -6.48 -14.62
C LYS A 103 -0.91 -7.95 -14.99
N ALA A 104 -0.51 -8.88 -14.12
CA ALA A 104 -0.75 -10.29 -14.33
C ALA A 104 -2.25 -10.62 -14.35
N PHE A 105 -3.03 -9.99 -13.45
CA PHE A 105 -4.50 -10.08 -13.48
C PHE A 105 -5.07 -9.48 -14.77
N ASN A 106 -4.63 -8.29 -15.17
CA ASN A 106 -5.10 -7.64 -16.38
C ASN A 106 -4.82 -8.51 -17.64
N LYS A 107 -3.69 -9.18 -17.67
CA LYS A 107 -3.34 -10.16 -18.72
C LYS A 107 -4.28 -11.37 -18.69
N ALA A 108 -4.55 -11.94 -17.52
CA ALA A 108 -5.45 -13.09 -17.36
C ALA A 108 -6.90 -12.75 -17.78
N ILE A 109 -7.36 -11.53 -17.48
CA ILE A 109 -8.65 -11.02 -17.95
C ILE A 109 -8.67 -10.93 -19.48
N LYS A 110 -7.64 -10.33 -20.08
CA LYS A 110 -7.50 -10.23 -21.55
C LYS A 110 -7.52 -11.59 -22.23
N GLU A 111 -6.96 -12.61 -21.59
CA GLU A 111 -6.92 -13.99 -22.08
C GLU A 111 -8.24 -14.74 -21.80
N GLY A 112 -9.22 -14.12 -21.16
CA GLY A 112 -10.51 -14.73 -20.83
C GLY A 112 -10.46 -15.80 -19.74
N LYS A 113 -9.39 -15.85 -18.95
CA LYS A 113 -9.21 -16.82 -17.86
C LYS A 113 -10.02 -16.47 -16.61
N ILE A 114 -10.19 -15.19 -16.35
CA ILE A 114 -10.95 -14.65 -15.22
C ILE A 114 -11.78 -13.45 -15.67
N GLY A 115 -12.82 -13.11 -14.90
CA GLY A 115 -13.60 -11.89 -15.09
C GLY A 115 -12.87 -10.62 -14.66
N PRO A 116 -13.45 -9.43 -14.88
CA PRO A 116 -12.89 -8.17 -14.43
C PRO A 116 -12.63 -8.17 -12.92
N ILE A 117 -11.57 -7.46 -12.52
CA ILE A 117 -11.13 -7.34 -11.13
C ILE A 117 -11.28 -5.90 -10.66
N ILE A 118 -11.71 -5.73 -9.42
CA ILE A 118 -11.68 -4.45 -8.73
C ILE A 118 -10.49 -4.44 -7.79
N LEU A 119 -9.54 -3.55 -8.05
CA LEU A 119 -8.41 -3.28 -7.15
C LEU A 119 -8.81 -2.19 -6.15
N GLY A 120 -8.26 -2.25 -4.95
CA GLY A 120 -8.45 -1.23 -3.95
C GLY A 120 -7.46 -1.38 -2.81
N ARG A 121 -7.54 -0.46 -1.88
CA ARG A 121 -6.87 -0.56 -0.59
C ARG A 121 -7.81 -0.14 0.53
N ASP A 122 -7.48 -0.51 1.73
CA ASP A 122 -8.15 0.00 2.91
C ASP A 122 -7.75 1.47 3.15
N HIS A 123 -8.44 2.13 4.06
CA HIS A 123 -8.14 3.51 4.46
C HIS A 123 -6.76 3.64 5.08
N HIS A 124 -6.19 2.55 5.61
CA HIS A 124 -4.84 2.47 6.17
C HIS A 124 -3.86 2.13 5.07
N ASP A 125 -2.97 3.02 4.73
CA ASP A 125 -1.92 2.76 3.74
C ASP A 125 -0.71 3.69 3.93
N VAL A 126 0.39 3.32 3.30
CA VAL A 126 1.63 4.09 3.26
C VAL A 126 1.44 5.51 2.70
N SER A 127 0.41 5.71 1.89
CA SER A 127 0.03 7.01 1.32
C SER A 127 -0.27 8.10 2.34
N GLY A 128 -0.31 7.77 3.64
CA GLY A 128 -0.52 8.73 4.72
C GLY A 128 -1.95 9.20 4.88
N THR A 129 -2.90 8.41 4.37
CA THR A 129 -4.31 8.58 4.66
C THR A 129 -4.63 7.88 5.99
N ASP A 130 -5.41 8.33 6.84
CA ASP A 130 -5.63 7.91 8.24
C ASP A 130 -4.61 8.56 9.20
N SER A 131 -4.38 9.82 8.93
CA SER A 131 -3.52 10.71 9.72
C SER A 131 -4.34 11.34 10.87
N PRO A 132 -3.77 11.55 12.07
CA PRO A 132 -2.35 11.40 12.42
C PRO A 132 -2.00 10.13 13.20
N TYR A 133 -2.95 9.24 13.49
CA TYR A 133 -2.76 8.24 14.55
C TYR A 133 -2.37 6.84 14.08
N ARG A 134 -2.48 6.53 12.80
CA ARG A 134 -2.26 5.18 12.27
C ARG A 134 -1.06 5.14 11.32
N GLU A 135 -1.26 5.36 10.02
CA GLU A 135 -0.15 5.26 9.05
C GLU A 135 0.93 6.32 9.27
N THR A 136 0.61 7.40 9.95
CA THR A 136 1.54 8.48 10.26
C THR A 136 2.00 8.52 11.71
N SER A 137 1.66 7.49 12.48
CA SER A 137 2.00 7.44 13.92
C SER A 137 3.50 7.36 14.21
N ASN A 138 4.31 6.91 13.26
CA ASN A 138 5.77 6.89 13.33
C ASN A 138 6.43 8.07 12.63
N ILE A 139 5.71 9.16 12.38
CA ILE A 139 6.21 10.44 11.89
C ILE A 139 6.26 11.41 13.06
N TYR A 140 7.45 11.90 13.43
CA TYR A 140 7.68 12.63 14.69
C TYR A 140 8.01 14.11 14.50
N ASP A 141 8.01 14.61 13.28
CA ASP A 141 8.36 16.00 12.93
C ASP A 141 7.17 16.97 12.91
N GLY A 142 5.97 16.50 13.29
CA GLY A 142 4.72 17.27 13.26
C GLY A 142 3.92 17.10 11.98
N SER A 143 4.50 16.56 10.89
CA SER A 143 3.79 16.40 9.61
C SER A 143 2.73 15.30 9.63
N GLN A 144 2.67 14.48 10.67
CA GLN A 144 1.60 13.50 10.86
C GLN A 144 0.21 14.14 10.95
N PHE A 145 0.13 15.42 11.31
CA PHE A 145 -1.14 16.15 11.39
C PHE A 145 -1.59 16.79 10.08
N THR A 146 -0.84 16.60 9.00
CA THR A 146 -1.10 17.25 7.72
C THR A 146 -2.21 16.54 6.94
N ALA A 147 -3.34 17.20 6.75
CA ALA A 147 -4.45 16.71 5.91
C ALA A 147 -4.12 16.78 4.40
N ASP A 148 -3.29 17.74 3.99
CA ASP A 148 -2.96 18.00 2.58
C ASP A 148 -2.37 16.78 1.86
N MET A 149 -1.60 15.95 2.55
CA MET A 149 -1.02 14.75 1.94
C MET A 149 -2.09 13.74 1.55
N ALA A 150 -3.12 13.54 2.38
CA ALA A 150 -4.24 12.67 2.04
C ALA A 150 -5.05 13.23 0.86
N ILE A 151 -5.25 14.54 0.82
CA ILE A 151 -5.94 15.22 -0.28
C ILE A 151 -5.16 15.07 -1.58
N GLN A 152 -3.85 15.34 -1.57
CA GLN A 152 -2.98 15.19 -2.74
C GLN A 152 -2.93 13.75 -3.24
N ASN A 153 -2.89 12.78 -2.33
CA ASN A 153 -2.91 11.37 -2.69
C ASN A 153 -4.18 11.04 -3.50
N VAL A 154 -5.36 11.37 -2.98
CA VAL A 154 -6.65 11.10 -3.61
C VAL A 154 -6.82 11.83 -4.95
N ILE A 155 -6.37 13.10 -5.04
CA ILE A 155 -6.35 13.85 -6.28
C ILE A 155 -5.46 13.15 -7.31
N GLY A 156 -4.26 12.71 -6.89
CA GLY A 156 -3.32 12.02 -7.76
C GLY A 156 -3.84 10.69 -8.27
N ASP A 157 -4.55 9.91 -7.46
CA ASP A 157 -5.23 8.68 -7.85
C ASP A 157 -6.32 8.96 -8.89
N SER A 158 -7.11 10.02 -8.68
CA SER A 158 -8.18 10.44 -9.60
C SER A 158 -7.62 10.77 -11.00
N PHE A 159 -6.52 11.52 -11.08
CA PHE A 159 -5.87 11.86 -12.35
C PHE A 159 -5.24 10.67 -13.07
N ARG A 160 -4.95 9.58 -12.35
CA ARG A 160 -4.24 8.41 -12.89
C ARG A 160 -5.14 7.22 -13.18
N GLY A 161 -6.45 7.43 -13.12
CA GLY A 161 -7.42 6.47 -13.62
C GLY A 161 -8.05 5.57 -12.57
N ALA A 162 -8.10 6.01 -11.31
CA ALA A 162 -9.01 5.42 -10.34
C ALA A 162 -10.44 5.46 -10.87
N THR A 163 -11.18 4.39 -10.68
CA THR A 163 -12.61 4.34 -11.07
C THR A 163 -13.45 5.15 -10.10
N TRP A 164 -13.10 5.11 -8.83
CA TRP A 164 -13.63 5.99 -7.78
C TRP A 164 -12.55 6.26 -6.74
N VAL A 165 -12.74 7.34 -6.02
CA VAL A 165 -11.93 7.71 -4.86
C VAL A 165 -12.82 8.11 -3.71
N SER A 166 -12.33 8.01 -2.49
CA SER A 166 -12.97 8.51 -1.29
C SER A 166 -11.99 9.28 -0.43
N ILE A 167 -12.48 10.33 0.22
CA ILE A 167 -11.77 11.04 1.27
C ILE A 167 -12.77 11.51 2.31
N HIS A 168 -12.51 11.28 3.59
CA HIS A 168 -13.42 11.61 4.67
C HIS A 168 -12.71 11.69 6.02
N ASN A 169 -13.38 12.26 7.00
CA ASN A 169 -12.91 12.36 8.37
C ASN A 169 -13.41 11.19 9.21
N GLY A 170 -12.64 10.82 10.24
CA GLY A 170 -13.00 9.83 11.25
C GLY A 170 -13.50 8.52 10.67
N GLY A 171 -12.79 7.46 10.67
CA GLY A 171 -13.17 6.08 10.38
C GLY A 171 -14.24 5.81 9.29
N GLY A 172 -14.50 6.77 8.39
CA GLY A 172 -15.52 6.66 7.35
C GLY A 172 -16.91 7.23 7.71
N VAL A 173 -17.04 7.86 8.86
CA VAL A 173 -18.33 8.43 9.32
C VAL A 173 -18.51 9.92 8.99
N GLY A 174 -17.49 10.55 8.41
CA GLY A 174 -17.53 11.94 7.93
C GLY A 174 -17.27 12.99 9.00
N TRP A 175 -16.86 12.62 10.18
CA TRP A 175 -16.51 13.54 11.27
C TRP A 175 -15.45 12.93 12.20
N GLY A 176 -14.66 13.77 12.85
CA GLY A 176 -13.53 13.39 13.70
C GLY A 176 -12.23 14.04 13.24
N GLU A 177 -11.15 13.77 13.96
CA GLU A 177 -9.82 14.35 13.69
C GLU A 177 -9.06 13.63 12.58
N VAL A 178 -9.30 12.34 12.44
CA VAL A 178 -8.60 11.50 11.47
C VAL A 178 -9.11 11.80 10.08
N ILE A 179 -8.17 12.06 9.15
CA ILE A 179 -8.48 12.10 7.73
C ILE A 179 -8.04 10.80 7.07
N ASN A 180 -8.92 10.21 6.29
CA ASN A 180 -8.60 8.98 5.58
C ASN A 180 -9.22 8.96 4.17
N GLY A 181 -8.66 8.13 3.33
CA GLY A 181 -9.07 8.03 1.94
C GLY A 181 -8.76 6.67 1.34
N GLY A 182 -9.25 6.45 0.17
CA GLY A 182 -9.05 5.21 -0.55
C GLY A 182 -9.42 5.34 -2.01
N PHE A 183 -9.17 4.30 -2.77
CA PHE A 183 -9.54 4.20 -4.17
C PHE A 183 -10.13 2.83 -4.50
N GLY A 184 -10.85 2.80 -5.61
CA GLY A 184 -11.16 1.58 -6.33
C GLY A 184 -10.79 1.75 -7.81
N MET A 185 -10.20 0.71 -8.41
CA MET A 185 -9.84 0.66 -9.81
C MET A 185 -10.39 -0.62 -10.44
N LEU A 186 -11.29 -0.47 -11.39
CA LEU A 186 -11.73 -1.59 -12.23
C LEU A 186 -10.70 -1.84 -13.32
N ILE A 187 -10.25 -3.08 -13.44
CA ILE A 187 -9.41 -3.56 -14.54
C ILE A 187 -10.16 -4.57 -15.39
N ASP A 188 -10.07 -4.43 -16.71
CA ASP A 188 -10.93 -5.11 -17.70
C ASP A 188 -10.15 -5.82 -18.81
N GLY A 189 -8.83 -5.96 -18.67
CA GLY A 189 -7.96 -6.56 -19.68
C GLY A 189 -7.50 -5.60 -20.78
N SER A 190 -7.94 -4.34 -20.75
CA SER A 190 -7.59 -3.35 -21.77
C SER A 190 -6.18 -2.77 -21.58
N LYS A 191 -5.65 -2.17 -22.66
CA LYS A 191 -4.40 -1.40 -22.63
C LYS A 191 -4.51 -0.16 -21.75
N LYS A 192 -5.70 0.42 -21.66
CA LYS A 192 -5.97 1.55 -20.77
C LYS A 192 -5.80 1.14 -19.31
N SER A 193 -6.37 0.00 -18.90
CA SER A 193 -6.19 -0.56 -17.56
C SER A 193 -4.71 -0.79 -17.25
N GLU A 194 -3.94 -1.33 -18.16
CA GLU A 194 -2.50 -1.53 -17.97
C GLU A 194 -1.74 -0.22 -17.70
N THR A 195 -2.03 0.83 -18.46
CA THR A 195 -1.43 2.16 -18.28
C THR A 195 -1.83 2.79 -16.94
N ASN A 196 -3.11 2.64 -16.56
CA ASN A 196 -3.61 3.16 -15.29
C ASN A 196 -2.98 2.42 -14.10
N ILE A 197 -2.85 1.09 -14.17
CA ILE A 197 -2.18 0.27 -13.16
C ILE A 197 -0.78 0.81 -12.88
N GLU A 198 0.04 0.98 -13.93
CA GLU A 198 1.41 1.47 -13.80
C GLU A 198 1.48 2.87 -13.18
N SER A 199 0.62 3.78 -13.62
CA SER A 199 0.66 5.17 -13.19
C SER A 199 0.09 5.37 -11.78
N MET A 200 -1.09 4.79 -11.52
CA MET A 200 -1.81 5.05 -10.28
C MET A 200 -1.22 4.33 -9.09
N LEU A 201 -0.95 3.02 -9.22
CA LEU A 201 -0.39 2.25 -8.11
C LEU A 201 1.03 2.69 -7.76
N PHE A 202 1.79 3.17 -8.76
CA PHE A 202 3.09 3.79 -8.52
C PHE A 202 2.95 5.08 -7.70
N TRP A 203 2.04 5.97 -8.09
CA TRP A 203 1.77 7.22 -7.39
C TRP A 203 1.30 7.00 -5.97
N ASP A 204 0.26 6.18 -5.78
CA ASP A 204 -0.39 5.98 -4.50
C ASP A 204 0.61 5.59 -3.40
N VAL A 205 1.50 4.64 -3.68
CA VAL A 205 2.50 4.18 -2.72
C VAL A 205 3.65 5.18 -2.57
N ASN A 206 4.25 5.63 -3.68
CA ASN A 206 5.47 6.45 -3.60
C ASN A 206 5.20 7.86 -3.06
N ASN A 207 3.99 8.38 -3.18
CA ASN A 207 3.58 9.62 -2.51
C ASN A 207 3.74 9.50 -0.98
N GLY A 208 3.30 8.40 -0.40
CA GLY A 208 3.44 8.16 1.03
C GLY A 208 4.88 7.90 1.46
N ILE A 209 5.64 7.13 0.69
CA ILE A 209 7.06 6.89 0.98
C ILE A 209 7.85 8.21 0.92
N ALA A 210 7.58 9.09 -0.06
CA ALA A 210 8.20 10.40 -0.14
C ALA A 210 7.96 11.24 1.12
N ARG A 211 6.73 11.26 1.63
CA ARG A 211 6.40 11.94 2.88
C ARG A 211 7.19 11.39 4.07
N ARG A 212 7.23 10.06 4.20
CA ARG A 212 7.98 9.39 5.27
C ARG A 212 9.48 9.62 5.17
N ASN A 213 10.00 9.69 3.94
CA ASN A 213 11.38 10.07 3.68
C ASN A 213 11.68 11.50 4.20
N TRP A 214 10.81 12.47 3.91
CA TRP A 214 11.00 13.85 4.41
C TRP A 214 10.91 13.95 5.94
N ALA A 215 10.15 13.07 6.56
CA ALA A 215 10.10 12.92 8.02
C ALA A 215 11.34 12.19 8.61
N ARG A 216 12.31 11.81 7.79
CA ARG A 216 13.58 11.15 8.15
C ARG A 216 13.44 9.69 8.59
N ASN A 217 12.33 9.04 8.25
CA ASN A 217 12.18 7.62 8.49
C ASN A 217 13.18 6.84 7.61
N LYS A 218 14.09 6.10 8.25
CA LYS A 218 15.22 5.45 7.58
C LYS A 218 14.78 4.49 6.47
N GLY A 219 13.82 3.60 6.75
CA GLY A 219 13.30 2.67 5.76
C GLY A 219 12.73 3.37 4.53
N ALA A 220 12.06 4.53 4.73
CA ALA A 220 11.51 5.32 3.64
C ALA A 220 12.60 6.02 2.81
N ILE A 221 13.69 6.50 3.44
CA ILE A 221 14.85 7.06 2.72
C ILE A 221 15.47 5.99 1.83
N ASP A 222 15.67 4.79 2.35
CA ASP A 222 16.25 3.68 1.62
C ASP A 222 15.32 3.25 0.46
N GLN A 223 14.03 3.14 0.71
CA GLN A 223 13.07 2.72 -0.29
C GLN A 223 12.86 3.74 -1.40
N ILE A 224 12.74 5.03 -1.09
CA ILE A 224 12.60 6.06 -2.13
C ILE A 224 13.87 6.19 -2.98
N SER A 225 15.04 5.99 -2.37
CA SER A 225 16.32 5.95 -3.09
C SER A 225 16.38 4.79 -4.08
N ARG A 226 15.94 3.60 -3.67
CA ARG A 226 15.78 2.44 -4.57
C ARG A 226 14.77 2.71 -5.70
N ALA A 227 13.66 3.36 -5.39
CA ALA A 227 12.65 3.72 -6.40
C ALA A 227 13.19 4.71 -7.44
N MET A 228 13.97 5.71 -7.01
CA MET A 228 14.64 6.66 -7.93
C MET A 228 15.70 5.98 -8.81
N GLN A 229 16.43 4.98 -8.29
CA GLN A 229 17.36 4.20 -9.10
C GLN A 229 16.66 3.38 -10.20
N LYS A 230 15.52 2.75 -9.86
CA LYS A 230 14.71 1.97 -10.81
C LYS A 230 13.97 2.84 -11.83
N ASN A 231 13.53 4.03 -11.42
CA ASN A 231 12.81 4.98 -12.27
C ASN A 231 13.52 6.35 -12.30
N PRO A 232 14.39 6.60 -13.28
CA PRO A 232 15.13 7.86 -13.39
C PRO A 232 14.27 9.12 -13.54
N LYS A 233 12.99 8.97 -13.88
CA LYS A 233 12.01 10.08 -13.95
C LYS A 233 11.49 10.48 -12.57
N LEU A 234 11.55 9.60 -11.58
CA LEU A 234 11.21 9.93 -10.20
C LEU A 234 12.32 10.79 -9.60
N LYS A 235 11.97 11.95 -9.13
CA LYS A 235 12.88 12.89 -8.45
C LYS A 235 12.27 13.32 -7.14
N VAL A 236 12.80 12.82 -6.05
CA VAL A 236 12.40 13.17 -4.68
C VAL A 236 13.62 13.68 -3.95
N THR A 237 13.51 14.81 -3.27
CA THR A 237 14.58 15.32 -2.42
C THR A 237 14.75 14.41 -1.20
N LEU A 238 15.99 14.13 -0.85
CA LEU A 238 16.33 13.43 0.39
C LEU A 238 16.60 14.44 1.50
N PRO A 239 16.25 14.14 2.75
CA PRO A 239 16.53 15.03 3.86
C PRO A 239 18.04 15.06 4.16
N ASN A 240 18.53 16.21 4.61
CA ASN A 240 19.83 16.27 5.24
C ASN A 240 19.73 15.67 6.65
N LEU A 241 20.52 14.65 6.92
CA LEU A 241 20.63 14.07 8.25
C LEU A 241 21.69 14.82 9.03
N VAL A 242 21.36 15.18 10.26
CA VAL A 242 22.33 15.77 11.21
C VAL A 242 23.00 14.61 11.95
N ASP A 243 24.29 14.71 12.19
CA ASP A 243 25.02 13.75 13.03
C ASP A 243 24.47 13.84 14.46
N ASP A 244 24.03 12.71 15.01
CA ASP A 244 23.47 12.63 16.38
C ASP A 244 24.44 13.20 17.42
N LYS A 245 25.74 13.05 17.22
CA LYS A 245 26.77 13.63 18.09
C LYS A 245 26.76 15.15 18.16
N LEU A 246 26.24 15.84 17.13
CA LEU A 246 26.06 17.29 17.17
C LEU A 246 24.87 17.68 18.05
N LEU A 247 23.85 16.83 18.13
CA LEU A 247 22.65 17.07 18.96
C LEU A 247 22.90 16.82 20.45
N GLU A 248 23.86 15.93 20.78
CA GLU A 248 24.25 15.66 22.17
C GLU A 248 24.97 16.83 22.85
N ASN A 249 25.45 17.81 22.08
CA ASN A 249 26.21 18.95 22.54
C ASN A 249 25.42 20.28 22.55
N ILE A 250 24.13 20.23 22.31
CA ILE A 250 23.21 21.38 22.38
C ILE A 250 22.30 21.24 23.62
#